data_7209515768d7f98760bf43d88e353745
#
_entry.id   7209515768d7f98760bf43d88e353745
#
_cell.length_a   1.000
_cell.length_b   1.000
_cell.length_c   1.000
_cell.angle_alpha   90.00
_cell.angle_beta   90.00
_cell.angle_gamma   90.00
#
_symmetry.space_group_name_H-M   'P 1'
#
loop_
_entity.id
_entity.type
_entity.pdbx_description
1 polymer ?
#
loop_
_entity_poly.entity_id
_entity_poly.type
_entity_poly.pdbx_seq_one_letter_code
_entity_poly.pdbx_strand_id
1 'polypeptide(L)'
;ELVPRAFTTAALARAFPRGGGRVLCARADIAPEGLEDTLAAKGWRPTRVDAYRTRFPRALPREAREALRRGEVDAVTFTSASTVRGFVRVLGAAKGEPKVVCIGPVTAREARAHGFRVATVADPHTMEGLVVAVERALEGRPGSVSPLGRPRSPRTPRRPHGSR
;
A
#
# COMPACT_ATOMS: atom_id res chain seq x y z
N GLU A 1 0.89 -22.84 -11.58
CA GLU A 1 0.75 -21.65 -10.74
C GLU A 1 -0.62 -20.99 -10.99
N LEU A 2 -1.34 -20.59 -9.91
CA LEU A 2 -2.64 -19.93 -9.99
C LEU A 2 -2.53 -18.49 -9.50
N VAL A 3 -2.69 -17.54 -10.43
CA VAL A 3 -2.70 -16.10 -10.12
C VAL A 3 -4.03 -15.53 -10.63
N PRO A 4 -4.93 -15.05 -9.77
CA PRO A 4 -6.19 -14.47 -10.20
C PRO A 4 -5.98 -13.11 -10.86
N ARG A 5 -6.81 -12.74 -11.84
CA ARG A 5 -6.74 -11.43 -12.51
C ARG A 5 -6.91 -10.25 -11.55
N ALA A 6 -7.75 -10.40 -10.53
CA ALA A 6 -7.90 -9.40 -9.48
C ALA A 6 -7.16 -9.90 -8.22
N PHE A 7 -6.27 -9.08 -7.67
CA PHE A 7 -5.45 -9.39 -6.51
C PHE A 7 -6.24 -9.25 -5.21
N THR A 8 -7.30 -10.05 -5.06
CA THR A 8 -8.14 -10.08 -3.86
C THR A 8 -8.32 -11.49 -3.35
N THR A 9 -8.51 -11.64 -2.04
CA THR A 9 -8.82 -12.91 -1.38
C THR A 9 -10.04 -13.59 -2.03
N ALA A 10 -11.09 -12.84 -2.33
CA ALA A 10 -12.29 -13.35 -2.96
C ALA A 10 -12.06 -13.83 -4.40
N ALA A 11 -11.21 -13.15 -5.17
CA ALA A 11 -10.85 -13.58 -6.50
C ALA A 11 -10.01 -14.86 -6.49
N LEU A 12 -9.06 -14.97 -5.55
CA LEU A 12 -8.28 -16.19 -5.33
C LEU A 12 -9.19 -17.36 -4.94
N ALA A 13 -10.09 -17.15 -3.99
CA ALA A 13 -11.05 -18.15 -3.55
C ALA A 13 -11.93 -18.67 -4.70
N ARG A 14 -12.40 -17.75 -5.56
CA ARG A 14 -13.19 -18.13 -6.76
C ARG A 14 -12.38 -18.89 -7.79
N ALA A 15 -11.16 -18.42 -8.08
CA ALA A 15 -10.30 -19.02 -9.10
C ALA A 15 -9.75 -20.40 -8.70
N PHE A 16 -9.71 -20.69 -7.40
CA PHE A 16 -9.22 -21.98 -6.90
C PHE A 16 -10.11 -23.11 -7.39
N PRO A 17 -9.56 -24.20 -7.99
CA PRO A 17 -10.37 -25.30 -8.54
C PRO A 17 -11.05 -26.09 -7.42
N ARG A 18 -12.08 -26.88 -7.76
CA ARG A 18 -12.54 -27.95 -6.90
C ARG A 18 -11.47 -29.05 -6.83
N GLY A 19 -11.34 -29.68 -5.69
CA GLY A 19 -10.36 -30.74 -5.52
C GLY A 19 -10.31 -31.26 -4.09
N GLY A 20 -9.25 -31.98 -3.77
CA GLY A 20 -9.00 -32.58 -2.46
C GLY A 20 -7.53 -32.43 -2.06
N GLY A 21 -7.25 -32.67 -0.78
CA GLY A 21 -5.92 -32.54 -0.24
C GLY A 21 -5.78 -31.39 0.78
N ARG A 22 -4.55 -31.13 1.19
CA ARG A 22 -4.24 -30.10 2.21
C ARG A 22 -3.74 -28.82 1.57
N VAL A 23 -4.24 -27.67 2.02
CA VAL A 23 -3.81 -26.35 1.56
C VAL A 23 -3.35 -25.55 2.78
N LEU A 24 -2.11 -25.09 2.77
CA LEU A 24 -1.60 -24.16 3.78
C LEU A 24 -1.89 -22.72 3.32
N CYS A 25 -2.69 -22.00 4.12
CA CYS A 25 -3.03 -20.61 3.89
C CYS A 25 -2.14 -19.72 4.77
N ALA A 26 -0.95 -19.35 4.27
CA ALA A 26 -0.06 -18.43 4.95
C ALA A 26 -0.55 -16.99 4.75
N ARG A 27 -1.01 -16.33 5.82
CA ARG A 27 -1.71 -15.04 5.75
C ARG A 27 -1.22 -14.05 6.82
N ALA A 28 -1.55 -12.77 6.64
CA ALA A 28 -1.44 -11.79 7.72
C ALA A 28 -2.48 -12.10 8.81
N ASP A 29 -2.16 -11.80 10.07
CA ASP A 29 -3.07 -11.91 11.21
C ASP A 29 -4.41 -11.18 11.00
N ILE A 30 -4.36 -10.00 10.33
CA ILE A 30 -5.53 -9.17 10.02
C ILE A 30 -6.18 -9.50 8.66
N ALA A 31 -5.77 -10.58 7.98
CA ALA A 31 -6.34 -10.93 6.68
C ALA A 31 -7.84 -11.27 6.81
N PRO A 32 -8.69 -10.82 5.86
CA PRO A 32 -10.13 -11.09 5.90
C PRO A 32 -10.42 -12.59 5.96
N GLU A 33 -11.41 -12.98 6.70
CA GLU A 33 -11.92 -14.37 6.77
C GLU A 33 -12.56 -14.83 5.44
N GLY A 34 -12.92 -16.11 5.36
CA GLY A 34 -13.72 -16.68 4.28
C GLY A 34 -12.95 -17.34 3.14
N LEU A 35 -11.61 -17.22 3.06
CA LEU A 35 -10.82 -17.97 2.08
C LEU A 35 -10.86 -19.45 2.42
N GLU A 36 -10.57 -19.78 3.66
CA GLU A 36 -10.50 -21.14 4.19
C GLU A 36 -11.85 -21.84 4.02
N ASP A 37 -12.96 -21.17 4.36
CA ASP A 37 -14.32 -21.70 4.22
C ASP A 37 -14.65 -22.00 2.76
N THR A 38 -14.27 -21.07 1.86
CA THR A 38 -14.50 -21.26 0.41
C THR A 38 -13.69 -22.45 -0.13
N LEU A 39 -12.44 -22.63 0.32
CA LEU A 39 -11.62 -23.77 -0.06
C LEU A 39 -12.19 -25.08 0.48
N ALA A 40 -12.67 -25.10 1.74
CA ALA A 40 -13.32 -26.25 2.34
C ALA A 40 -14.59 -26.66 1.56
N ALA A 41 -15.43 -25.71 1.19
CA ALA A 41 -16.61 -25.92 0.36
C ALA A 41 -16.29 -26.47 -1.05
N LYS A 42 -15.05 -26.33 -1.51
CA LYS A 42 -14.52 -26.88 -2.77
C LYS A 42 -13.87 -28.26 -2.61
N GLY A 43 -13.84 -28.81 -1.38
CA GLY A 43 -13.31 -30.15 -1.07
C GLY A 43 -11.88 -30.18 -0.55
N TRP A 44 -11.25 -29.02 -0.35
CA TRP A 44 -9.91 -28.91 0.22
C TRP A 44 -9.92 -28.95 1.75
N ARG A 45 -8.78 -29.26 2.36
CA ARG A 45 -8.54 -29.18 3.81
C ARG A 45 -7.58 -28.02 4.09
N PRO A 46 -8.09 -26.77 4.23
CA PRO A 46 -7.27 -25.61 4.47
C PRO A 46 -6.77 -25.57 5.92
N THR A 47 -5.55 -25.13 6.10
CA THR A 47 -4.97 -24.79 7.41
C THR A 47 -4.46 -23.36 7.33
N ARG A 48 -5.00 -22.47 8.15
CA ARG A 48 -4.52 -21.08 8.27
C ARG A 48 -3.31 -21.02 9.16
N VAL A 49 -2.31 -20.23 8.74
CA VAL A 49 -1.15 -19.86 9.53
C VAL A 49 -0.95 -18.36 9.44
N ASP A 50 -0.84 -17.68 10.58
CA ASP A 50 -0.46 -16.28 10.63
C ASP A 50 1.04 -16.17 10.34
N ALA A 51 1.38 -15.91 9.07
CA ALA A 51 2.75 -15.80 8.60
C ALA A 51 3.47 -14.55 9.13
N TYR A 52 2.70 -13.49 9.42
CA TYR A 52 3.19 -12.26 10.03
C TYR A 52 2.06 -11.50 10.73
N ARG A 53 2.47 -10.59 11.62
CA ARG A 53 1.56 -9.69 12.35
C ARG A 53 1.67 -8.28 11.85
N THR A 54 0.54 -7.66 11.53
CA THR A 54 0.47 -6.24 11.15
C THR A 54 0.50 -5.37 12.41
N ARG A 55 1.48 -4.51 12.50
CA ARG A 55 1.57 -3.52 13.57
C ARG A 55 1.30 -2.13 13.00
N PHE A 56 0.42 -1.39 13.64
CA PHE A 56 0.16 0.00 13.29
C PHE A 56 1.09 0.93 14.07
N PRO A 57 1.56 2.02 13.46
CA PRO A 57 2.34 3.02 14.19
C PRO A 57 1.49 3.66 15.30
N ARG A 58 2.15 4.14 16.34
CA ARG A 58 1.48 4.84 17.46
C ARG A 58 1.27 6.32 17.17
N ALA A 59 2.07 6.90 16.31
CA ALA A 59 2.01 8.31 15.90
C ALA A 59 2.64 8.48 14.52
N LEU A 60 2.30 9.56 13.83
CA LEU A 60 3.06 10.04 12.68
C LEU A 60 4.40 10.63 13.17
N PRO A 61 5.48 10.51 12.40
CA PRO A 61 6.69 11.31 12.61
C PRO A 61 6.32 12.79 12.74
N ARG A 62 7.05 13.50 13.61
CA ARG A 62 6.75 14.92 13.89
C ARG A 62 6.71 15.76 12.62
N GLU A 63 7.71 15.60 11.75
CA GLU A 63 7.84 16.34 10.49
C GLU A 63 6.65 16.09 9.56
N ALA A 64 6.23 14.82 9.40
CA ALA A 64 5.08 14.46 8.56
C ALA A 64 3.77 15.08 9.09
N ARG A 65 3.59 15.07 10.41
CA ARG A 65 2.43 15.67 11.06
C ARG A 65 2.41 17.19 10.92
N GLU A 66 3.57 17.84 11.04
CA GLU A 66 3.72 19.29 10.89
C GLU A 66 3.48 19.68 9.41
N ALA A 67 4.05 18.95 8.46
CA ALA A 67 3.83 19.18 7.03
C ALA A 67 2.35 19.06 6.65
N LEU A 68 1.66 18.03 7.15
CA LEU A 68 0.21 17.87 6.94
C LEU A 68 -0.57 19.07 7.52
N ARG A 69 -0.21 19.52 8.74
CA ARG A 69 -0.88 20.67 9.38
C ARG A 69 -0.67 21.98 8.62
N ARG A 70 0.50 22.17 8.02
CA ARG A 70 0.83 23.37 7.21
C ARG A 70 0.30 23.30 5.79
N GLY A 71 -0.28 22.16 5.38
CA GLY A 71 -0.74 21.97 4.01
C GLY A 71 0.39 21.81 2.99
N GLU A 72 1.57 21.42 3.45
CA GLU A 72 2.78 21.22 2.62
C GLU A 72 2.84 19.82 1.97
N VAL A 73 1.82 18.98 2.21
CA VAL A 73 1.72 17.65 1.61
C VAL A 73 0.76 17.72 0.42
N ASP A 74 1.26 17.54 -0.77
CA ASP A 74 0.47 17.58 -2.01
C ASP A 74 -0.31 16.30 -2.25
N ALA A 75 0.28 15.14 -1.94
CA ALA A 75 -0.37 13.84 -2.10
C ALA A 75 -0.04 12.88 -0.97
N VAL A 76 -0.97 11.97 -0.70
CA VAL A 76 -0.78 10.79 0.16
C VAL A 76 -1.10 9.54 -0.64
N THR A 77 -0.18 8.58 -0.64
CA THR A 77 -0.35 7.31 -1.33
C THR A 77 -0.70 6.19 -0.36
N PHE A 78 -1.64 5.34 -0.74
CA PHE A 78 -1.99 4.14 0.01
C PHE A 78 -1.79 2.88 -0.85
N THR A 79 -0.94 1.97 -0.36
CA THR A 79 -0.61 0.71 -1.04
C THR A 79 -1.43 -0.49 -0.53
N SER A 80 -2.25 -0.31 0.50
CA SER A 80 -3.14 -1.34 1.03
C SER A 80 -4.22 -0.74 1.93
N ALA A 81 -5.31 -1.49 2.17
CA ALA A 81 -6.33 -1.10 3.14
C ALA A 81 -5.77 -0.96 4.57
N SER A 82 -4.77 -1.77 4.92
CA SER A 82 -4.12 -1.67 6.24
C SER A 82 -3.31 -0.38 6.41
N THR A 83 -2.69 0.15 5.34
CA THR A 83 -2.01 1.46 5.40
C THR A 83 -2.99 2.59 5.61
N VAL A 84 -4.19 2.53 5.00
CA VAL A 84 -5.27 3.49 5.28
C VAL A 84 -5.66 3.46 6.76
N ARG A 85 -5.98 2.27 7.29
CA ARG A 85 -6.36 2.10 8.70
C ARG A 85 -5.26 2.58 9.66
N GLY A 86 -4.00 2.27 9.34
CA GLY A 86 -2.85 2.73 10.11
C GLY A 86 -2.71 4.25 10.12
N PHE A 87 -2.89 4.89 8.97
CA PHE A 87 -2.82 6.33 8.82
C PHE A 87 -3.94 7.04 9.59
N VAL A 88 -5.18 6.58 9.46
CA VAL A 88 -6.35 7.12 10.17
C VAL A 88 -6.14 7.12 11.69
N ARG A 89 -5.58 6.03 12.25
CA ARG A 89 -5.32 5.91 13.69
C ARG A 89 -4.36 6.97 14.23
N VAL A 90 -3.45 7.46 13.41
CA VAL A 90 -2.38 8.39 13.82
C VAL A 90 -2.55 9.80 13.25
N LEU A 91 -3.49 9.99 12.33
CA LEU A 91 -3.75 11.27 11.67
C LEU A 91 -4.21 12.34 12.67
N GLY A 92 -5.09 11.97 13.61
CA GLY A 92 -5.67 12.91 14.58
C GLY A 92 -6.40 14.06 13.89
N ALA A 93 -6.27 15.26 14.45
CA ALA A 93 -6.85 16.49 13.92
C ALA A 93 -5.97 17.18 12.85
N ALA A 94 -5.13 16.43 12.13
CA ALA A 94 -4.31 17.00 11.08
C ALA A 94 -5.24 17.55 9.97
N LYS A 95 -5.20 18.87 9.79
CA LYS A 95 -5.94 19.56 8.73
C LYS A 95 -5.02 19.64 7.52
N GLY A 96 -5.44 19.10 6.44
CA GLY A 96 -4.82 19.18 5.14
C GLY A 96 -5.67 18.36 4.19
N GLU A 97 -5.80 18.78 2.97
CA GLU A 97 -6.55 18.06 1.94
C GLU A 97 -5.59 17.58 0.83
N PRO A 98 -4.60 16.73 1.16
CA PRO A 98 -3.72 16.19 0.14
C PRO A 98 -4.52 15.34 -0.85
N LYS A 99 -4.05 15.26 -2.09
CA LYS A 99 -4.61 14.33 -3.06
C LYS A 99 -4.38 12.90 -2.58
N VAL A 100 -5.43 12.12 -2.40
CA VAL A 100 -5.31 10.72 -2.01
C VAL A 100 -5.23 9.84 -3.25
N VAL A 101 -4.15 9.08 -3.37
CA VAL A 101 -3.90 8.17 -4.49
C VAL A 101 -3.77 6.74 -3.95
N CYS A 102 -4.54 5.81 -4.50
CA CYS A 102 -4.59 4.43 -4.05
C CYS A 102 -4.05 3.46 -5.10
N ILE A 103 -3.33 2.43 -4.66
CA ILE A 103 -2.77 1.41 -5.56
C ILE A 103 -3.85 0.57 -6.26
N GLY A 104 -5.03 0.45 -5.66
CA GLY A 104 -6.08 -0.39 -6.24
C GLY A 104 -7.45 -0.15 -5.61
N PRO A 105 -8.50 -0.78 -6.16
CA PRO A 105 -9.89 -0.50 -5.80
C PRO A 105 -10.25 -0.89 -4.35
N VAL A 106 -9.63 -1.93 -3.80
CA VAL A 106 -9.84 -2.35 -2.39
C VAL A 106 -9.33 -1.27 -1.45
N THR A 107 -8.13 -0.74 -1.71
CA THR A 107 -7.54 0.35 -0.94
C THR A 107 -8.34 1.63 -1.06
N ALA A 108 -8.82 1.96 -2.26
CA ALA A 108 -9.64 3.14 -2.51
C ALA A 108 -11.01 3.08 -1.79
N ARG A 109 -11.62 1.90 -1.75
CA ARG A 109 -12.87 1.69 -0.98
C ARG A 109 -12.65 1.90 0.51
N GLU A 110 -11.57 1.36 1.07
CA GLU A 110 -11.19 1.60 2.47
C GLU A 110 -10.96 3.08 2.75
N ALA A 111 -10.22 3.78 1.89
CA ALA A 111 -9.98 5.21 2.03
C ALA A 111 -11.28 6.02 2.04
N ARG A 112 -12.20 5.73 1.11
CA ARG A 112 -13.52 6.39 1.06
C ARG A 112 -14.36 6.08 2.30
N ALA A 113 -14.33 4.86 2.81
CA ALA A 113 -15.03 4.48 4.04
C ALA A 113 -14.56 5.27 5.27
N HIS A 114 -13.31 5.75 5.25
CA HIS A 114 -12.74 6.64 6.26
C HIS A 114 -12.85 8.13 5.91
N GLY A 115 -13.68 8.52 4.93
CA GLY A 115 -13.97 9.90 4.59
C GLY A 115 -12.94 10.56 3.66
N PHE A 116 -11.94 9.83 3.14
CA PHE A 116 -10.99 10.40 2.18
C PHE A 116 -11.60 10.56 0.79
N ARG A 117 -11.38 11.74 0.20
CA ARG A 117 -11.64 11.96 -1.22
C ARG A 117 -10.50 11.38 -2.05
N VAL A 118 -10.71 10.17 -2.62
CA VAL A 118 -9.71 9.53 -3.49
C VAL A 118 -9.66 10.25 -4.82
N ALA A 119 -8.51 10.85 -5.13
CA ALA A 119 -8.28 11.60 -6.36
C ALA A 119 -8.15 10.65 -7.56
N THR A 120 -7.39 9.55 -7.40
CA THR A 120 -7.21 8.55 -8.45
C THR A 120 -6.81 7.18 -7.87
N VAL A 121 -6.97 6.15 -8.68
CA VAL A 121 -6.53 4.79 -8.40
C VAL A 121 -5.55 4.39 -9.49
N ALA A 122 -4.44 3.76 -9.11
CA ALA A 122 -3.44 3.30 -10.07
C ALA A 122 -4.02 2.28 -11.05
N ASP A 123 -3.59 2.38 -12.30
CA ASP A 123 -3.85 1.40 -13.35
C ASP A 123 -2.60 1.35 -14.26
N PRO A 124 -1.91 0.22 -14.32
CA PRO A 124 -2.16 -1.02 -13.56
C PRO A 124 -1.93 -0.86 -12.04
N HIS A 125 -2.44 -1.83 -11.23
CA HIS A 125 -2.35 -1.83 -9.77
C HIS A 125 -0.96 -2.28 -9.28
N THR A 126 0.08 -1.58 -9.72
CA THR A 126 1.50 -1.81 -9.42
C THR A 126 2.12 -0.55 -8.82
N MET A 127 3.35 -0.64 -8.34
CA MET A 127 4.07 0.53 -7.83
C MET A 127 4.34 1.55 -8.94
N GLU A 128 4.67 1.09 -10.14
CA GLU A 128 4.88 1.94 -11.33
C GLU A 128 3.58 2.66 -11.70
N GLY A 129 2.46 1.94 -11.72
CA GLY A 129 1.14 2.53 -11.96
C GLY A 129 0.75 3.55 -10.89
N LEU A 130 1.16 3.32 -9.62
CA LEU A 130 0.92 4.26 -8.53
C LEU A 130 1.72 5.56 -8.74
N VAL A 131 2.97 5.50 -9.21
CA VAL A 131 3.78 6.69 -9.53
C VAL A 131 3.08 7.51 -10.61
N VAL A 132 2.70 6.90 -11.73
CA VAL A 132 1.97 7.57 -12.81
C VAL A 132 0.65 8.18 -12.30
N ALA A 133 -0.06 7.49 -11.42
CA ALA A 133 -1.29 8.01 -10.84
C ALA A 133 -1.06 9.23 -9.94
N VAL A 134 0.06 9.30 -9.21
CA VAL A 134 0.45 10.48 -8.43
C VAL A 134 0.76 11.65 -9.35
N GLU A 135 1.57 11.45 -10.39
CA GLU A 135 1.90 12.49 -11.37
C GLU A 135 0.62 13.10 -11.97
N ARG A 136 -0.29 12.27 -12.46
CA ARG A 136 -1.60 12.71 -12.99
C ARG A 136 -2.45 13.45 -11.95
N ALA A 137 -2.42 13.01 -10.70
CA ALA A 137 -3.17 13.69 -9.64
C ALA A 137 -2.62 15.08 -9.34
N LEU A 138 -1.33 15.31 -9.56
CA LEU A 138 -0.64 16.57 -9.33
C LEU A 138 -0.57 17.47 -10.56
N GLU A 139 -0.84 16.94 -11.76
CA GLU A 139 -0.97 17.74 -12.98
C GLU A 139 -2.03 18.82 -12.82
N GLY A 140 -1.69 20.05 -13.18
CA GLY A 140 -2.58 21.23 -13.06
C GLY A 140 -2.39 22.07 -11.79
N ARG A 141 -1.38 21.76 -10.95
CA ARG A 141 -0.89 22.71 -9.94
C ARG A 141 0.23 23.56 -10.55
N PRO A 142 0.04 24.90 -10.74
CA PRO A 142 1.16 25.76 -11.14
C PRO A 142 2.16 25.79 -9.97
N GLY A 143 3.34 25.23 -10.16
CA GLY A 143 4.50 25.52 -9.32
C GLY A 143 5.10 24.40 -8.45
N SER A 144 4.90 23.13 -8.71
CA SER A 144 5.57 22.09 -7.91
C SER A 144 6.12 20.90 -8.70
N VAL A 145 6.98 21.17 -9.67
CA VAL A 145 7.88 20.11 -10.16
C VAL A 145 9.29 20.67 -10.21
N SER A 146 9.97 20.68 -9.08
CA SER A 146 11.42 20.54 -9.10
C SER A 146 11.71 19.10 -9.44
N PRO A 147 12.44 18.77 -10.53
CA PRO A 147 12.83 17.40 -10.80
C PRO A 147 13.67 16.92 -9.62
N LEU A 148 13.25 15.83 -9.01
CA LEU A 148 14.03 15.12 -8.00
C LEU A 148 15.45 14.96 -8.52
N GLY A 149 16.39 15.61 -7.84
CA GLY A 149 17.81 15.56 -8.17
C GLY A 149 18.23 14.09 -8.28
N ARG A 150 18.94 13.77 -9.35
CA ARG A 150 19.54 12.44 -9.56
C ARG A 150 20.17 11.95 -8.27
N PRO A 151 19.97 10.67 -7.89
CA PRO A 151 20.62 10.12 -6.73
C PRO A 151 22.12 10.32 -6.86
N ARG A 152 22.71 10.96 -5.86
CA ARG A 152 24.16 11.14 -5.78
C ARG A 152 24.80 9.75 -5.74
N SER A 153 25.60 9.43 -6.74
CA SER A 153 26.42 8.23 -6.77
C SER A 153 27.23 8.13 -5.46
N PRO A 154 27.35 6.94 -4.85
CA PRO A 154 28.15 6.77 -3.65
C PRO A 154 29.59 7.17 -3.94
N ARG A 155 30.14 8.10 -3.15
CA ARG A 155 31.54 8.51 -3.22
C ARG A 155 32.41 7.28 -2.88
N THR A 156 33.17 6.80 -3.83
CA THR A 156 34.24 5.82 -3.63
C THR A 156 35.25 6.37 -2.60
N PRO A 157 35.57 5.64 -1.53
CA PRO A 157 36.61 6.10 -0.61
C PRO A 157 37.96 6.12 -1.31
N ARG A 158 38.65 7.27 -1.25
CA ARG A 158 40.03 7.40 -1.70
C ARG A 158 40.94 6.48 -0.89
N ARG A 159 41.68 5.62 -1.55
CA ARG A 159 42.77 4.85 -0.93
C ARG A 159 43.85 5.84 -0.44
N PRO A 160 44.40 5.66 0.78
CA PRO A 160 45.55 6.43 1.20
C PRO A 160 46.78 6.03 0.41
N HIS A 161 47.47 7.01 -0.15
CA HIS A 161 48.82 6.81 -0.72
C HIS A 161 49.78 6.44 0.41
N GLY A 162 50.38 5.29 0.31
CA GLY A 162 51.49 4.90 1.15
C GLY A 162 52.72 5.75 0.84
N SER A 163 53.25 6.38 1.88
CA SER A 163 54.56 7.00 1.88
C SER A 163 55.62 5.98 2.17
N ARG A 164 56.65 5.93 1.37
CA ARG A 164 57.93 5.33 1.68
C ARG A 164 58.72 6.23 2.61
#